data_36ec4d13a83fbd6c219378bd063ee857
#
_entry.id   36ec4d13a83fbd6c219378bd063ee857
#
_cell.length_a   1.000
_cell.length_b   1.000
_cell.length_c   1.000
_cell.angle_alpha   90.00
_cell.angle_beta   90.00
_cell.angle_gamma   90.00
#
_symmetry.space_group_name_H-M   'P 1'
#
loop_
_entity.id
_entity.type
_entity.pdbx_description
1 polymer ?
#
loop_
_entity_poly.entity_id
_entity_poly.type
_entity_poly.pdbx_seq_one_letter_code
_entity_poly.pdbx_strand_id
1 'polypeptide(L)'
;MTNIDATNTDVQTAQPQPTSLHARINAALTGAAIPTDLLDLDARDPLARKREEFTLPGGVVYLDGNSLGALPRAVPERLQQVAAQEWGDALIRSWSAGAGEGRDWMNLPDRVAAKIAPLIGALPHEVAVTDTTGVNTFKVLAAALKLAPAGRRVILTDAENFPTDLYIAQGLLDLLGGGYELRRVNPDALGEHLTADVAALLLTEVDYRTGRRLD
;
A
#
# COMPACT_ATOMS: atom_id res chain seq x y z
N MET A 1 -74.53 14.07 19.40
CA MET A 1 -74.06 12.75 18.92
C MET A 1 -73.75 12.87 17.45
N THR A 2 -72.55 13.13 17.16
CA THR A 2 -72.03 13.05 15.77
C THR A 2 -70.56 12.73 15.84
N ASN A 3 -70.24 11.52 15.48
CA ASN A 3 -68.84 11.00 15.32
C ASN A 3 -68.18 11.73 14.13
N ILE A 4 -66.98 12.22 14.36
CA ILE A 4 -66.09 12.68 13.29
C ILE A 4 -64.98 11.65 13.16
N ASP A 5 -65.02 10.89 12.07
CA ASP A 5 -63.94 10.00 11.62
C ASP A 5 -62.75 10.83 11.21
N ALA A 6 -61.64 10.61 11.90
CA ALA A 6 -60.35 11.17 11.50
C ALA A 6 -59.63 10.16 10.60
N THR A 7 -59.68 10.40 9.31
CA THR A 7 -58.87 9.70 8.33
C THR A 7 -57.39 10.04 8.52
N ASN A 8 -56.66 9.05 9.01
CA ASN A 8 -55.19 9.09 9.16
C ASN A 8 -54.56 8.96 7.77
N THR A 9 -54.11 10.06 7.21
CA THR A 9 -53.23 10.06 6.01
C THR A 9 -51.79 9.89 6.44
N ASP A 10 -51.30 8.65 6.39
CA ASP A 10 -49.88 8.37 6.52
C ASP A 10 -49.13 9.05 5.39
N VAL A 11 -48.58 10.22 5.65
CA VAL A 11 -47.57 10.85 4.83
C VAL A 11 -46.26 10.13 5.10
N GLN A 12 -45.95 9.11 4.28
CA GLN A 12 -44.60 8.56 4.20
C GLN A 12 -43.67 9.67 3.78
N THR A 13 -42.99 10.28 4.72
CA THR A 13 -41.86 11.19 4.45
C THR A 13 -40.74 10.38 3.78
N ALA A 14 -40.57 10.55 2.48
CA ALA A 14 -39.44 10.00 1.75
C ALA A 14 -38.15 10.48 2.44
N GLN A 15 -37.38 9.53 2.99
CA GLN A 15 -36.06 9.87 3.54
C GLN A 15 -35.19 10.45 2.43
N PRO A 16 -34.46 11.55 2.69
CA PRO A 16 -33.59 12.12 1.67
C PRO A 16 -32.52 11.11 1.29
N GLN A 17 -32.38 10.85 -0.02
CA GLN A 17 -31.34 9.97 -0.56
C GLN A 17 -29.96 10.50 -0.18
N PRO A 18 -29.02 9.64 0.24
CA PRO A 18 -27.67 10.07 0.57
C PRO A 18 -26.98 10.69 -0.64
N THR A 19 -26.51 11.93 -0.51
CA THR A 19 -25.98 12.74 -1.62
C THR A 19 -24.54 12.41 -1.98
N SER A 20 -23.76 11.77 -1.08
CA SER A 20 -22.38 11.39 -1.34
C SER A 20 -22.23 9.92 -1.73
N LEU A 21 -21.23 9.60 -2.58
CA LEU A 21 -20.90 8.21 -2.93
C LEU A 21 -20.63 7.36 -1.68
N HIS A 22 -19.95 7.91 -0.69
CA HIS A 22 -19.66 7.23 0.58
C HIS A 22 -20.95 6.85 1.34
N ALA A 23 -21.91 7.76 1.44
CA ALA A 23 -23.19 7.50 2.10
C ALA A 23 -24.01 6.44 1.34
N ARG A 24 -23.92 6.39 0.01
CA ARG A 24 -24.60 5.40 -0.85
C ARG A 24 -23.99 4.01 -0.72
N ILE A 25 -22.66 3.92 -0.64
CA ILE A 25 -21.94 2.67 -0.37
C ILE A 25 -22.31 2.13 1.03
N ASN A 26 -22.31 2.98 2.04
CA ASN A 26 -22.70 2.56 3.39
C ASN A 26 -24.16 2.06 3.45
N ALA A 27 -25.09 2.69 2.74
CA ALA A 27 -26.47 2.23 2.64
C ALA A 27 -26.56 0.85 1.98
N ALA A 28 -25.79 0.60 0.93
CA ALA A 28 -25.72 -0.71 0.27
C ALA A 28 -25.13 -1.80 1.17
N LEU A 29 -24.09 -1.49 1.94
CA LEU A 29 -23.48 -2.42 2.90
C LEU A 29 -24.39 -2.79 4.08
N THR A 30 -25.37 -1.93 4.42
CA THR A 30 -26.35 -2.16 5.50
C THR A 30 -27.63 -2.86 5.05
N GLY A 31 -27.67 -3.40 3.81
CA GLY A 31 -28.79 -4.17 3.27
C GLY A 31 -29.80 -3.36 2.47
N ALA A 32 -29.54 -2.10 2.17
CA ALA A 32 -30.29 -1.34 1.19
C ALA A 32 -29.97 -1.84 -0.24
N ALA A 33 -30.89 -1.66 -1.18
CA ALA A 33 -30.67 -2.02 -2.58
C ALA A 33 -29.47 -1.23 -3.15
N ILE A 34 -28.59 -1.93 -3.88
CA ILE A 34 -27.45 -1.29 -4.55
C ILE A 34 -28.01 -0.31 -5.58
N PRO A 35 -27.60 0.97 -5.55
CA PRO A 35 -28.01 1.95 -6.55
C PRO A 35 -27.66 1.51 -7.98
N THR A 36 -28.58 1.67 -8.92
CA THR A 36 -28.43 1.20 -10.31
C THR A 36 -27.23 1.79 -11.02
N ASP A 37 -26.84 3.02 -10.73
CA ASP A 37 -25.67 3.66 -11.30
C ASP A 37 -24.34 3.02 -10.81
N LEU A 38 -24.30 2.42 -9.63
CA LEU A 38 -23.14 1.64 -9.17
C LEU A 38 -23.07 0.31 -9.95
N LEU A 39 -24.21 -0.35 -10.19
CA LEU A 39 -24.25 -1.56 -11.03
C LEU A 39 -23.82 -1.26 -12.46
N ASP A 40 -24.22 -0.10 -13.00
CA ASP A 40 -23.81 0.35 -14.32
C ASP A 40 -22.31 0.66 -14.41
N LEU A 41 -21.70 1.17 -13.34
CA LEU A 41 -20.24 1.37 -13.24
C LEU A 41 -19.52 0.02 -13.24
N ASP A 42 -19.96 -0.93 -12.42
CA ASP A 42 -19.37 -2.28 -12.37
C ASP A 42 -19.47 -2.99 -13.72
N ALA A 43 -20.63 -2.88 -14.40
CA ALA A 43 -20.85 -3.50 -15.71
C ALA A 43 -19.94 -2.94 -16.81
N ARG A 44 -19.48 -1.70 -16.66
CA ARG A 44 -18.60 -1.00 -17.63
C ARG A 44 -17.13 -1.00 -17.20
N ASP A 45 -16.80 -1.56 -16.04
CA ASP A 45 -15.41 -1.60 -15.57
C ASP A 45 -14.58 -2.55 -16.45
N PRO A 46 -13.57 -2.04 -17.20
CA PRO A 46 -12.70 -2.88 -18.02
C PRO A 46 -11.86 -3.86 -17.22
N LEU A 47 -11.72 -3.62 -15.90
CA LEU A 47 -10.95 -4.46 -14.99
C LEU A 47 -11.81 -5.49 -14.22
N ALA A 48 -13.13 -5.51 -14.41
CA ALA A 48 -14.05 -6.39 -13.66
C ALA A 48 -13.59 -7.86 -13.67
N ARG A 49 -13.13 -8.36 -14.83
CA ARG A 49 -12.64 -9.74 -14.96
C ARG A 49 -11.35 -10.02 -14.18
N LYS A 50 -10.57 -8.99 -13.84
CA LYS A 50 -9.34 -9.14 -13.06
C LYS A 50 -9.59 -9.67 -11.65
N ARG A 51 -10.78 -9.43 -11.09
CA ARG A 51 -11.20 -10.02 -9.82
C ARG A 51 -11.14 -11.55 -9.84
N GLU A 52 -11.40 -12.18 -10.98
CA GLU A 52 -11.39 -13.63 -11.12
C GLU A 52 -9.99 -14.26 -11.01
N GLU A 53 -8.94 -13.45 -11.16
CA GLU A 53 -7.55 -13.87 -11.01
C GLU A 53 -7.15 -14.04 -9.53
N PHE A 54 -8.00 -13.62 -8.58
CA PHE A 54 -7.73 -13.66 -7.15
C PHE A 54 -8.67 -14.60 -6.41
N THR A 55 -8.18 -15.18 -5.31
CA THR A 55 -8.99 -15.92 -4.35
C THR A 55 -9.42 -14.97 -3.24
N LEU A 56 -10.72 -14.74 -3.13
CA LEU A 56 -11.31 -13.90 -2.08
C LEU A 56 -12.32 -14.73 -1.30
N PRO A 57 -12.36 -14.62 0.05
CA PRO A 57 -13.37 -15.27 0.86
C PRO A 57 -14.78 -14.80 0.50
N GLY A 58 -15.76 -15.72 0.51
CA GLY A 58 -17.16 -15.37 0.28
C GLY A 58 -17.68 -14.42 1.36
N GLY A 59 -18.46 -13.40 0.94
CA GLY A 59 -19.08 -12.44 1.86
C GLY A 59 -18.13 -11.39 2.45
N VAL A 60 -16.86 -11.35 2.04
CA VAL A 60 -15.89 -10.36 2.49
C VAL A 60 -15.66 -9.31 1.41
N VAL A 61 -15.81 -8.04 1.77
CA VAL A 61 -15.34 -6.89 0.98
C VAL A 61 -13.92 -6.58 1.45
N TYR A 62 -12.93 -7.03 0.68
CA TYR A 62 -11.52 -6.88 1.03
C TYR A 62 -10.95 -5.62 0.39
N LEU A 63 -10.63 -4.61 1.21
CA LEU A 63 -10.12 -3.30 0.78
C LEU A 63 -8.72 -2.97 1.33
N ASP A 64 -8.07 -3.94 2.00
CA ASP A 64 -6.75 -3.75 2.63
C ASP A 64 -5.61 -4.40 1.83
N GLY A 65 -5.70 -4.33 0.51
CA GLY A 65 -4.68 -4.87 -0.40
C GLY A 65 -3.32 -4.19 -0.31
N ASN A 66 -3.24 -3.00 0.29
CA ASN A 66 -2.00 -2.29 0.57
C ASN A 66 -1.22 -2.91 1.73
N SER A 67 -1.88 -3.51 2.71
CA SER A 67 -1.23 -4.25 3.82
C SER A 67 -0.86 -5.66 3.39
N LEU A 68 -1.81 -6.40 2.83
CA LEU A 68 -1.61 -7.74 2.29
C LEU A 68 -2.49 -7.92 1.06
N GLY A 69 -1.89 -8.11 -0.10
CA GLY A 69 -2.61 -8.37 -1.35
C GLY A 69 -3.46 -9.64 -1.28
N ALA A 70 -4.62 -9.64 -1.94
CA ALA A 70 -5.40 -10.85 -2.13
C ALA A 70 -4.58 -11.92 -2.86
N LEU A 71 -4.78 -13.20 -2.54
CA LEU A 71 -4.03 -14.31 -3.11
C LEU A 71 -4.33 -14.47 -4.60
N PRO A 72 -3.36 -14.27 -5.51
CA PRO A 72 -3.55 -14.63 -6.92
C PRO A 72 -3.67 -16.14 -7.08
N ARG A 73 -4.61 -16.60 -7.91
CA ARG A 73 -4.89 -18.03 -8.08
C ARG A 73 -3.71 -18.84 -8.61
N ALA A 74 -2.80 -18.20 -9.34
CA ALA A 74 -1.60 -18.87 -9.88
C ALA A 74 -0.50 -19.09 -8.83
N VAL A 75 -0.54 -18.41 -7.67
CA VAL A 75 0.55 -18.44 -6.68
C VAL A 75 0.72 -19.81 -6.02
N PRO A 76 -0.33 -20.53 -5.56
CA PRO A 76 -0.15 -21.85 -4.93
C PRO A 76 0.55 -22.86 -5.83
N GLU A 77 0.15 -22.95 -7.10
CA GLU A 77 0.79 -23.85 -8.08
C GLU A 77 2.26 -23.43 -8.32
N ARG A 78 2.52 -22.12 -8.44
CA ARG A 78 3.89 -21.62 -8.62
C ARG A 78 4.79 -21.94 -7.41
N LEU A 79 4.29 -21.81 -6.19
CA LEU A 79 5.02 -22.19 -4.98
C LEU A 79 5.33 -23.68 -4.94
N GLN A 80 4.38 -24.52 -5.34
CA GLN A 80 4.59 -25.96 -5.44
C GLN A 80 5.68 -26.30 -6.46
N GLN A 81 5.69 -25.65 -7.63
CA GLN A 81 6.75 -25.82 -8.64
C GLN A 81 8.12 -25.43 -8.11
N VAL A 82 8.21 -24.28 -7.41
CA VAL A 82 9.45 -23.82 -6.77
C VAL A 82 9.96 -24.87 -5.78
N ALA A 83 9.09 -25.34 -4.91
CA ALA A 83 9.48 -26.28 -3.86
C ALA A 83 9.89 -27.67 -4.44
N ALA A 84 9.10 -28.22 -5.35
CA ALA A 84 9.33 -29.57 -5.87
C ALA A 84 10.45 -29.59 -6.93
N GLN A 85 10.38 -28.71 -7.92
CA GLN A 85 11.25 -28.78 -9.09
C GLN A 85 12.53 -27.94 -8.91
N GLU A 86 12.36 -26.67 -8.53
CA GLU A 86 13.51 -25.77 -8.46
C GLU A 86 14.37 -26.09 -7.24
N TRP A 87 13.76 -26.33 -6.10
CA TRP A 87 14.50 -26.74 -4.90
C TRP A 87 14.73 -28.26 -4.87
N GLY A 88 13.67 -29.06 -4.93
CA GLY A 88 13.76 -30.52 -4.73
C GLY A 88 14.62 -31.21 -5.79
N ASP A 89 14.38 -30.97 -7.07
CA ASP A 89 15.08 -31.67 -8.16
C ASP A 89 16.38 -30.96 -8.56
N ALA A 90 16.38 -29.62 -8.64
CA ALA A 90 17.53 -28.87 -9.13
C ALA A 90 18.55 -28.52 -8.05
N LEU A 91 18.15 -28.43 -6.78
CA LEU A 91 19.01 -28.11 -5.64
C LEU A 91 19.83 -26.83 -5.86
N ILE A 92 21.13 -26.87 -5.57
CA ILE A 92 22.04 -25.70 -5.73
C ILE A 92 22.10 -25.16 -7.17
N ARG A 93 21.78 -25.98 -8.16
CA ARG A 93 21.79 -25.57 -9.58
C ARG A 93 20.75 -24.52 -9.89
N SER A 94 19.68 -24.40 -9.08
CA SER A 94 18.65 -23.37 -9.25
C SER A 94 19.14 -21.94 -9.05
N TRP A 95 20.29 -21.77 -8.43
CA TRP A 95 20.92 -20.45 -8.33
C TRP A 95 21.29 -19.89 -9.71
N SER A 96 21.76 -20.72 -10.64
CA SER A 96 22.31 -20.28 -11.91
C SER A 96 21.54 -20.72 -13.15
N ALA A 97 21.11 -21.96 -13.24
CA ALA A 97 20.49 -22.45 -14.48
C ALA A 97 19.63 -23.74 -14.30
N GLY A 98 19.63 -24.35 -13.12
CA GLY A 98 19.14 -25.72 -12.95
C GLY A 98 17.65 -25.95 -13.14
N ALA A 99 16.83 -24.90 -13.11
CA ALA A 99 15.39 -24.99 -13.28
C ALA A 99 14.91 -24.60 -14.69
N GLY A 100 15.84 -24.34 -15.62
CA GLY A 100 15.55 -23.90 -16.99
C GLY A 100 15.70 -22.39 -17.20
N GLU A 101 15.67 -21.99 -18.47
CA GLU A 101 15.86 -20.59 -18.87
C GLU A 101 14.87 -19.66 -18.19
N GLY A 102 15.37 -18.55 -17.63
CA GLY A 102 14.57 -17.55 -16.93
C GLY A 102 14.02 -17.97 -15.57
N ARG A 103 14.47 -19.10 -14.98
CA ARG A 103 14.06 -19.59 -13.65
C ARG A 103 15.19 -19.58 -12.62
N ASP A 104 16.38 -19.12 -13.00
CA ASP A 104 17.49 -18.95 -12.07
C ASP A 104 17.15 -17.95 -10.95
N TRP A 105 17.51 -18.30 -9.74
CA TRP A 105 17.18 -17.52 -8.56
C TRP A 105 18.03 -16.25 -8.41
N MET A 106 19.29 -16.30 -8.90
CA MET A 106 20.18 -15.14 -8.80
C MET A 106 19.65 -13.91 -9.52
N ASN A 107 19.06 -14.10 -10.71
CA ASN A 107 18.52 -12.99 -11.51
C ASN A 107 17.00 -12.77 -11.27
N LEU A 108 16.39 -13.48 -10.31
CA LEU A 108 14.97 -13.27 -9.99
C LEU A 108 14.67 -11.84 -9.54
N PRO A 109 15.46 -11.21 -8.64
CA PRO A 109 15.25 -9.81 -8.26
C PRO A 109 15.24 -8.87 -9.45
N ASP A 110 16.17 -9.03 -10.40
CA ASP A 110 16.29 -8.17 -11.60
C ASP A 110 15.09 -8.36 -12.54
N ARG A 111 14.64 -9.60 -12.72
CA ARG A 111 13.42 -9.88 -13.52
C ARG A 111 12.16 -9.27 -12.90
N VAL A 112 12.06 -9.26 -11.58
CA VAL A 112 10.94 -8.62 -10.86
C VAL A 112 11.08 -7.11 -10.94
N ALA A 113 12.27 -6.57 -10.74
CA ALA A 113 12.58 -5.14 -10.88
C ALA A 113 12.19 -4.60 -12.26
N ALA A 114 12.51 -5.33 -13.34
CA ALA A 114 12.13 -4.96 -14.69
C ALA A 114 10.62 -4.89 -14.94
N LYS A 115 9.81 -5.64 -14.15
CA LYS A 115 8.34 -5.57 -14.19
C LYS A 115 7.77 -4.45 -13.34
N ILE A 116 8.43 -4.10 -12.24
CA ILE A 116 8.01 -3.02 -11.33
C ILE A 116 8.36 -1.65 -11.93
N ALA A 117 9.52 -1.52 -12.54
CA ALA A 117 10.05 -0.26 -13.04
C ALA A 117 9.04 0.57 -13.86
N PRO A 118 8.36 0.03 -14.89
CA PRO A 118 7.39 0.81 -15.66
C PRO A 118 6.17 1.23 -14.85
N LEU A 119 5.80 0.51 -13.78
CA LEU A 119 4.67 0.86 -12.92
C LEU A 119 4.95 2.07 -12.04
N ILE A 120 6.22 2.30 -11.70
CA ILE A 120 6.66 3.42 -10.84
C ILE A 120 7.41 4.51 -11.62
N GLY A 121 7.46 4.42 -12.95
CA GLY A 121 8.12 5.41 -13.80
C GLY A 121 9.65 5.39 -13.73
N ALA A 122 10.24 4.25 -13.36
CA ALA A 122 11.68 4.06 -13.25
C ALA A 122 12.24 3.22 -14.39
N LEU A 123 13.57 3.23 -14.56
CA LEU A 123 14.29 2.29 -15.43
C LEU A 123 14.58 0.98 -14.66
N PRO A 124 14.69 -0.18 -15.34
CA PRO A 124 14.93 -1.47 -14.68
C PRO A 124 16.14 -1.49 -13.72
N HIS A 125 17.22 -0.80 -14.06
CA HIS A 125 18.44 -0.74 -13.24
C HIS A 125 18.36 0.23 -12.04
N GLU A 126 17.27 1.01 -11.94
CA GLU A 126 17.00 1.93 -10.81
C GLU A 126 16.14 1.27 -9.72
N VAL A 127 15.68 0.04 -9.96
CA VAL A 127 14.83 -0.70 -9.04
C VAL A 127 15.59 -1.88 -8.45
N ALA A 128 15.67 -1.95 -7.13
CA ALA A 128 16.21 -3.09 -6.40
C ALA A 128 15.09 -3.77 -5.62
N VAL A 129 14.89 -5.06 -5.85
CA VAL A 129 13.94 -5.89 -5.09
C VAL A 129 14.71 -6.70 -4.07
N THR A 130 14.59 -6.32 -2.81
CA THR A 130 15.36 -6.92 -1.71
C THR A 130 14.59 -6.76 -0.40
N ASP A 131 14.91 -7.52 0.60
CA ASP A 131 14.47 -7.43 1.99
C ASP A 131 13.00 -7.00 2.25
N THR A 132 12.72 -6.60 3.46
CA THR A 132 11.44 -6.01 3.89
C THR A 132 11.50 -4.48 3.83
N THR A 133 10.33 -3.83 3.85
CA THR A 133 10.23 -2.37 3.93
C THR A 133 11.08 -1.79 5.06
N GLY A 134 11.00 -2.37 6.26
CA GLY A 134 11.75 -1.90 7.42
C GLY A 134 13.26 -2.00 7.23
N VAL A 135 13.78 -3.13 6.74
CA VAL A 135 15.23 -3.30 6.47
C VAL A 135 15.67 -2.35 5.36
N ASN A 136 14.88 -2.17 4.33
CA ASN A 136 15.19 -1.25 3.24
C ASN A 136 15.18 0.21 3.72
N THR A 137 14.23 0.61 4.55
CA THR A 137 14.19 1.94 5.17
C THR A 137 15.48 2.20 5.97
N PHE A 138 15.91 1.24 6.78
CA PHE A 138 17.18 1.34 7.52
C PHE A 138 18.37 1.55 6.58
N LYS A 139 18.50 0.71 5.54
CA LYS A 139 19.59 0.78 4.56
C LYS A 139 19.65 2.11 3.83
N VAL A 140 18.48 2.58 3.34
CA VAL A 140 18.38 3.81 2.56
C VAL A 140 18.66 5.03 3.43
N LEU A 141 18.13 5.08 4.66
CA LEU A 141 18.43 6.16 5.61
C LEU A 141 19.90 6.20 5.99
N ALA A 142 20.52 5.05 6.28
CA ALA A 142 21.93 4.98 6.58
C ALA A 142 22.80 5.50 5.42
N ALA A 143 22.44 5.13 4.18
CA ALA A 143 23.11 5.63 2.99
C ALA A 143 22.90 7.14 2.80
N ALA A 144 21.67 7.64 2.97
CA ALA A 144 21.35 9.05 2.86
C ALA A 144 22.13 9.91 3.86
N LEU A 145 22.21 9.49 5.12
CA LEU A 145 23.01 10.19 6.13
C LEU A 145 24.51 10.20 5.80
N LYS A 146 25.03 9.09 5.24
CA LYS A 146 26.43 9.02 4.82
C LYS A 146 26.74 9.91 3.61
N LEU A 147 25.79 10.07 2.70
CA LEU A 147 25.93 10.90 1.49
C LEU A 147 25.60 12.38 1.74
N ALA A 148 24.96 12.69 2.86
CA ALA A 148 24.59 14.06 3.18
C ALA A 148 25.83 14.96 3.32
N PRO A 149 25.76 16.24 2.92
CA PRO A 149 26.81 17.20 3.13
C PRO A 149 27.20 17.32 4.61
N ALA A 150 28.46 17.62 4.88
CA ALA A 150 28.96 17.80 6.25
C ALA A 150 28.11 18.84 7.02
N GLY A 151 27.76 18.51 8.27
CA GLY A 151 26.94 19.36 9.13
C GLY A 151 25.43 19.11 9.04
N ARG A 152 24.92 18.41 8.02
CA ARG A 152 23.52 17.99 7.96
C ARG A 152 23.32 16.71 8.78
N ARG A 153 22.45 16.78 9.79
CA ARG A 153 22.28 15.69 10.75
C ARG A 153 20.81 15.41 11.12
N VAL A 154 19.88 16.04 10.45
CA VAL A 154 18.44 15.91 10.72
C VAL A 154 17.81 14.98 9.71
N ILE A 155 17.08 13.96 10.17
CA ILE A 155 16.05 13.29 9.39
C ILE A 155 14.75 14.02 9.69
N LEU A 156 14.20 14.70 8.69
CA LEU A 156 12.89 15.34 8.77
C LEU A 156 11.81 14.34 8.33
N THR A 157 10.74 14.25 9.10
CA THR A 157 9.64 13.33 8.81
C THR A 157 8.29 13.88 9.29
N ASP A 158 7.22 13.35 8.71
CA ASP A 158 5.87 13.53 9.22
C ASP A 158 5.74 12.88 10.61
N ALA A 159 5.19 13.62 11.57
CA ALA A 159 4.95 13.15 12.95
C ALA A 159 3.93 11.99 12.99
N GLU A 160 3.09 11.85 11.97
CA GLU A 160 2.06 10.84 11.84
C GLU A 160 2.45 9.69 10.90
N ASN A 161 3.70 9.66 10.43
CA ASN A 161 4.22 8.59 9.57
C ASN A 161 4.07 7.22 10.23
N PHE A 162 4.17 6.15 9.43
CA PHE A 162 3.97 4.80 9.93
C PHE A 162 4.91 4.50 11.12
N PRO A 163 4.39 4.02 12.25
CA PRO A 163 5.16 3.93 13.51
C PRO A 163 6.47 3.16 13.38
N THR A 164 6.48 2.05 12.63
CA THR A 164 7.68 1.25 12.42
C THR A 164 8.77 2.03 11.71
N ASP A 165 8.44 2.90 10.75
CA ASP A 165 9.42 3.72 10.03
C ASP A 165 10.06 4.74 10.96
N LEU A 166 9.27 5.33 11.86
CA LEU A 166 9.77 6.23 12.90
C LEU A 166 10.69 5.51 13.88
N TYR A 167 10.34 4.28 14.30
CA TYR A 167 11.19 3.48 15.20
C TYR A 167 12.50 3.08 14.53
N ILE A 168 12.49 2.74 13.26
CA ILE A 168 13.69 2.39 12.49
C ILE A 168 14.59 3.61 12.34
N ALA A 169 14.02 4.77 12.01
CA ALA A 169 14.78 6.01 11.90
C ALA A 169 15.42 6.37 13.25
N GLN A 170 14.67 6.34 14.35
CA GLN A 170 15.20 6.60 15.67
C GLN A 170 16.29 5.59 16.06
N GLY A 171 16.06 4.30 15.89
CA GLY A 171 17.02 3.24 16.20
C GLY A 171 18.33 3.38 15.41
N LEU A 172 18.26 3.81 14.14
CA LEU A 172 19.46 4.13 13.36
C LEU A 172 20.24 5.30 13.96
N LEU A 173 19.55 6.38 14.37
CA LEU A 173 20.22 7.53 14.97
C LEU A 173 20.85 7.19 16.33
N ASP A 174 20.18 6.38 17.13
CA ASP A 174 20.71 5.89 18.41
C ASP A 174 21.97 5.04 18.20
N LEU A 175 21.99 4.20 17.16
CA LEU A 175 23.14 3.38 16.77
C LEU A 175 24.34 4.23 16.30
N LEU A 176 24.09 5.31 15.58
CA LEU A 176 25.13 6.21 15.07
C LEU A 176 25.73 7.10 16.17
N GLY A 177 25.07 7.21 17.31
CA GLY A 177 25.52 8.04 18.42
C GLY A 177 25.15 9.52 18.27
N GLY A 178 25.62 10.35 19.21
CA GLY A 178 25.15 11.73 19.37
C GLY A 178 25.33 12.64 18.16
N GLY A 179 24.46 13.64 18.09
CA GLY A 179 24.53 14.71 17.09
C GLY A 179 23.59 14.56 15.91
N TYR A 180 22.79 13.51 15.86
CA TYR A 180 21.69 13.36 14.91
C TYR A 180 20.34 13.63 15.59
N GLU A 181 19.35 14.09 14.79
CA GLU A 181 17.99 14.41 15.24
C GLU A 181 16.96 13.77 14.31
N LEU A 182 15.93 13.14 14.90
CA LEU A 182 14.70 12.80 14.17
C LEU A 182 13.68 13.91 14.44
N ARG A 183 13.55 14.82 13.46
CA ARG A 183 12.60 15.94 13.53
C ARG A 183 11.26 15.53 12.98
N ARG A 184 10.27 15.43 13.87
CA ARG A 184 8.90 15.05 13.55
C ARG A 184 8.04 16.32 13.53
N VAL A 185 7.38 16.60 12.41
CA VAL A 185 6.58 17.80 12.24
C VAL A 185 5.21 17.46 11.70
N ASN A 186 4.26 18.39 11.82
CA ASN A 186 2.99 18.25 11.14
C ASN A 186 3.21 18.20 9.62
N PRO A 187 2.57 17.30 8.86
CA PRO A 187 2.74 17.19 7.42
C PRO A 187 2.50 18.53 6.67
N ASP A 188 1.58 19.37 7.15
CA ASP A 188 1.31 20.66 6.56
C ASP A 188 2.43 21.70 6.79
N ALA A 189 3.31 21.46 7.77
CA ALA A 189 4.43 22.34 8.10
C ALA A 189 5.79 21.84 7.57
N LEU A 190 5.84 20.74 6.85
CA LEU A 190 7.09 20.12 6.36
C LEU A 190 7.98 21.13 5.61
N GLY A 191 7.39 21.96 4.73
CA GLY A 191 8.12 22.96 3.96
C GLY A 191 8.84 24.00 4.82
N GLU A 192 8.26 24.41 5.94
CA GLU A 192 8.85 25.39 6.86
C GLU A 192 10.07 24.83 7.62
N HIS A 193 10.13 23.50 7.75
CA HIS A 193 11.19 22.76 8.45
C HIS A 193 12.28 22.20 7.53
N LEU A 194 12.21 22.42 6.21
CA LEU A 194 13.26 22.07 5.25
C LEU A 194 14.44 23.07 5.35
N THR A 195 15.17 22.97 6.44
CA THR A 195 16.29 23.84 6.77
C THR A 195 17.65 23.25 6.34
N ALA A 196 18.70 24.04 6.36
CA ALA A 196 20.02 23.65 5.84
C ALA A 196 20.68 22.48 6.61
N ASP A 197 20.20 22.13 7.81
CA ASP A 197 20.66 21.02 8.64
C ASP A 197 19.97 19.66 8.30
N VAL A 198 18.96 19.68 7.44
CA VAL A 198 18.25 18.46 7.01
C VAL A 198 19.13 17.63 6.08
N ALA A 199 19.46 16.42 6.51
CA ALA A 199 20.23 15.42 5.78
C ALA A 199 19.35 14.54 4.90
N ALA A 200 18.17 14.17 5.38
CA ALA A 200 17.23 13.31 4.68
C ALA A 200 15.78 13.67 5.02
N LEU A 201 14.89 13.42 4.06
CA LEU A 201 13.44 13.53 4.22
C LEU A 201 12.86 12.11 4.15
N LEU A 202 12.17 11.69 5.21
CA LEU A 202 11.49 10.40 5.30
C LEU A 202 9.98 10.63 5.26
N LEU A 203 9.34 10.32 4.15
CA LEU A 203 7.92 10.53 3.94
C LEU A 203 7.26 9.30 3.34
N THR A 204 5.98 9.15 3.62
CA THR A 204 5.06 8.23 2.94
C THR A 204 4.10 9.06 2.09
N GLU A 205 3.96 8.74 0.81
CA GLU A 205 3.12 9.53 -0.11
C GLU A 205 1.65 9.55 0.31
N VAL A 206 1.15 8.42 0.86
CA VAL A 206 -0.25 8.29 1.29
C VAL A 206 -0.30 7.91 2.77
N ASP A 207 -0.96 8.71 3.57
CA ASP A 207 -1.21 8.40 4.99
C ASP A 207 -2.07 7.14 5.12
N TYR A 208 -1.58 6.15 5.86
CA TYR A 208 -2.19 4.82 5.97
C TYR A 208 -3.52 4.80 6.72
N ARG A 209 -3.81 5.83 7.54
CA ARG A 209 -5.05 5.91 8.35
C ARG A 209 -6.14 6.67 7.63
N THR A 210 -5.77 7.74 6.94
CA THR A 210 -6.72 8.70 6.36
C THR A 210 -6.86 8.56 4.85
N GLY A 211 -5.88 7.92 4.18
CA GLY A 211 -5.79 7.89 2.73
C GLY A 211 -5.41 9.25 2.11
N ARG A 212 -5.02 10.25 2.93
CA ARG A 212 -4.55 11.53 2.43
C ARG A 212 -3.23 11.35 1.69
N ARG A 213 -3.15 11.82 0.46
CA ARG A 213 -1.91 11.93 -0.29
C ARG A 213 -1.21 13.25 0.07
N LEU A 214 0.09 13.20 0.29
CA LEU A 214 0.94 14.39 0.40
C LEU A 214 1.12 15.02 -0.99
N ASP A 215 1.17 16.34 -1.05
CA ASP A 215 1.44 17.12 -2.27
C ASP A 215 2.95 17.42 -2.38
#